data_b5a7c92e3908786848cd6266ddd60f25
#
_entry.id   b5a7c92e3908786848cd6266ddd60f25
#
_cell.length_a   1.000
_cell.length_b   1.000
_cell.length_c   1.000
_cell.angle_alpha   90.00
_cell.angle_beta   90.00
_cell.angle_gamma   90.00
#
_symmetry.space_group_name_H-M   'P 1'
#
loop_
_entity.id
_entity.type
_entity.pdbx_description
1 polymer ?
#
loop_
_entity_poly.entity_id
_entity_poly.type
_entity_poly.pdbx_seq_one_letter_code
_entity_poly.pdbx_strand_id
1 'polypeptide(L)'
;MHFERRLRVETDCWDTHHALTEQEQDFVLLDVRSPDLYAVGHIPKAINLPHGKIIARKMLDYPDDTLFVVYCAGPHCNGANKAAVRLAKLGYKVKELIGGIEGWKDEGFDLITGIT
;
A
#
# COMPACT_ATOMS: atom_id res chain seq x y z
N MET A 1 -1.82 -22.76 -8.22
CA MET A 1 -0.95 -22.32 -9.32
C MET A 1 -0.24 -21.03 -8.96
N HIS A 2 0.99 -20.87 -9.44
CA HIS A 2 1.85 -19.74 -9.08
C HIS A 2 1.23 -18.37 -9.38
N PHE A 3 0.71 -18.18 -10.59
CA PHE A 3 0.15 -16.87 -10.98
C PHE A 3 -1.12 -16.53 -10.21
N GLU A 4 -1.93 -17.51 -9.88
CA GLU A 4 -3.11 -17.27 -9.04
C GLU A 4 -2.72 -16.81 -7.64
N ARG A 5 -1.65 -17.39 -7.08
CA ARG A 5 -1.12 -16.99 -5.78
C ARG A 5 -0.64 -15.55 -5.80
N ARG A 6 0.03 -15.14 -6.87
CA ARG A 6 0.49 -13.76 -7.02
C ARG A 6 -0.68 -12.78 -7.01
N LEU A 7 -1.76 -13.08 -7.72
CA LEU A 7 -2.95 -12.23 -7.75
C LEU A 7 -3.64 -12.10 -6.40
N ARG A 8 -3.43 -13.05 -5.49
CA ARG A 8 -3.96 -12.96 -4.12
C ARG A 8 -3.14 -12.01 -3.26
N VAL A 9 -1.87 -11.81 -3.56
CA VAL A 9 -0.94 -11.04 -2.73
C VAL A 9 -0.37 -9.82 -3.42
N GLU A 10 -0.69 -9.60 -4.68
CA GLU A 10 -0.21 -8.46 -5.46
C GLU A 10 -1.35 -7.75 -6.19
N THR A 11 -1.20 -6.44 -6.33
CA THR A 11 -2.03 -5.63 -7.23
C THR A 11 -1.09 -4.69 -7.97
N ASP A 12 -1.61 -3.92 -8.92
CA ASP A 12 -0.80 -2.98 -9.69
C ASP A 12 -1.37 -1.56 -9.66
N CYS A 13 -0.61 -0.62 -10.22
CA CYS A 13 -0.99 0.79 -10.21
C CYS A 13 -2.28 1.03 -11.00
N TRP A 14 -2.48 0.30 -12.09
CA TRP A 14 -3.66 0.45 -12.92
C TRP A 14 -4.93 0.07 -12.18
N ASP A 15 -4.96 -1.12 -11.56
CA ASP A 15 -6.13 -1.59 -10.82
C ASP A 15 -6.40 -0.71 -9.60
N THR A 16 -5.34 -0.29 -8.90
CA THR A 16 -5.47 0.58 -7.74
C THR A 16 -6.04 1.95 -8.14
N HIS A 17 -5.51 2.54 -9.20
CA HIS A 17 -5.99 3.82 -9.71
C HIS A 17 -7.46 3.73 -10.10
N HIS A 18 -7.84 2.65 -10.78
CA HIS A 18 -9.24 2.42 -11.17
C HIS A 18 -10.15 2.37 -9.95
N ALA A 19 -9.77 1.61 -8.92
CA ALA A 19 -10.57 1.50 -7.70
C ALA A 19 -10.73 2.85 -6.99
N LEU A 20 -9.66 3.65 -6.94
CA LEU A 20 -9.70 4.97 -6.30
C LEU A 20 -10.57 5.96 -7.07
N THR A 21 -10.49 5.96 -8.41
CA THR A 21 -11.24 6.92 -9.24
C THR A 21 -12.71 6.56 -9.37
N GLU A 22 -13.03 5.26 -9.39
CA GLU A 22 -14.42 4.79 -9.50
C GLU A 22 -15.10 4.64 -8.14
N GLN A 23 -14.44 5.02 -7.06
CA GLN A 23 -14.95 4.90 -5.70
C GLN A 23 -15.31 3.45 -5.33
N GLU A 24 -14.55 2.51 -5.85
CA GLU A 24 -14.72 1.08 -5.59
C GLU A 24 -13.68 0.55 -4.60
N GLN A 25 -13.08 1.44 -3.80
CA GLN A 25 -12.01 1.08 -2.88
C GLN A 25 -12.58 0.21 -1.74
N ASP A 26 -12.14 -1.03 -1.69
CA ASP A 26 -12.50 -1.98 -0.64
C ASP A 26 -11.29 -2.36 0.22
N PHE A 27 -10.29 -1.49 0.28
CA PHE A 27 -9.02 -1.73 0.97
C PHE A 27 -8.54 -0.44 1.61
N VAL A 28 -7.63 -0.59 2.57
CA VAL A 28 -6.88 0.53 3.15
C VAL A 28 -5.52 0.59 2.46
N LEU A 29 -5.21 1.73 1.85
CA LEU A 29 -3.94 1.92 1.13
C LEU A 29 -2.92 2.52 2.08
N LEU A 30 -1.79 1.83 2.28
CA LEU A 30 -0.73 2.27 3.18
C LEU A 30 0.53 2.61 2.41
N ASP A 31 1.01 3.84 2.59
CA ASP A 31 2.34 4.25 2.17
C ASP A 31 3.28 3.91 3.32
N VAL A 32 4.16 2.93 3.11
CA VAL A 32 5.03 2.41 4.17
C VAL A 32 6.43 3.02 4.14
N ARG A 33 6.59 4.11 3.39
CA ARG A 33 7.82 4.90 3.38
C ARG A 33 7.88 5.82 4.59
N SER A 34 8.99 6.56 4.72
CA SER A 34 9.12 7.55 5.79
C SER A 34 8.09 8.69 5.62
N PRO A 35 7.76 9.39 6.73
CA PRO A 35 6.87 10.55 6.65
C PRO A 35 7.37 11.65 5.70
N ASP A 36 8.68 11.86 5.62
CA ASP A 36 9.26 12.86 4.73
C ASP A 36 8.97 12.56 3.26
N LEU A 37 9.13 11.30 2.86
CA LEU A 37 8.84 10.88 1.49
C LEU A 37 7.34 10.96 1.20
N TYR A 38 6.51 10.60 2.15
CA TYR A 38 5.05 10.72 2.02
C TYR A 38 4.66 12.19 1.77
N ALA A 39 5.23 13.11 2.51
CA ALA A 39 4.92 14.53 2.38
C ALA A 39 5.33 15.10 1.02
N VAL A 40 6.43 14.62 0.44
CA VAL A 40 6.89 15.05 -0.89
C VAL A 40 5.90 14.62 -1.98
N GLY A 41 5.30 13.46 -1.84
CA GLY A 41 4.30 12.99 -2.79
C GLY A 41 3.85 11.58 -2.45
N HIS A 42 2.54 11.35 -2.47
CA HIS A 42 1.96 10.04 -2.18
C HIS A 42 0.70 9.82 -3.03
N ILE A 43 0.31 8.58 -3.14
CA ILE A 43 -0.89 8.19 -3.87
C ILE A 43 -2.13 8.74 -3.12
N PRO A 44 -3.11 9.30 -3.85
CA PRO A 44 -4.33 9.80 -3.19
C PRO A 44 -4.98 8.75 -2.30
N LYS A 45 -5.47 9.20 -1.15
CA LYS A 45 -6.13 8.37 -0.11
C LYS A 45 -5.20 7.41 0.63
N ALA A 46 -3.89 7.43 0.35
CA ALA A 46 -2.94 6.63 1.11
C ALA A 46 -2.75 7.20 2.52
N ILE A 47 -2.62 6.30 3.48
CA ILE A 47 -2.28 6.61 4.85
C ILE A 47 -0.81 6.28 5.05
N ASN A 48 -0.05 7.19 5.66
CA ASN A 48 1.37 6.93 5.93
C ASN A 48 1.53 6.11 7.20
N LEU A 49 2.09 4.92 7.05
CA LEU A 49 2.46 4.08 8.19
C LEU A 49 3.76 3.35 7.84
N PRO A 50 4.92 3.91 8.22
CA PRO A 50 6.20 3.30 7.93
C PRO A 50 6.23 1.83 8.35
N HIS A 51 6.86 0.97 7.53
CA HIS A 51 6.80 -0.47 7.76
C HIS A 51 7.28 -0.89 9.16
N GLY A 52 8.25 -0.19 9.72
CA GLY A 52 8.75 -0.49 11.07
C GLY A 52 7.79 -0.14 12.19
N LYS A 53 6.72 0.60 11.90
CA LYS A 53 5.71 1.01 12.90
C LYS A 53 4.43 0.20 12.81
N ILE A 54 4.40 -0.82 11.99
CA ILE A 54 3.24 -1.72 11.90
C ILE A 54 3.34 -2.72 13.05
N ILE A 55 2.65 -2.41 14.13
CA ILE A 55 2.59 -3.22 15.36
C ILE A 55 1.12 -3.37 15.78
N ALA A 56 0.84 -4.39 16.56
CA ALA A 56 -0.55 -4.71 16.96
C ALA A 56 -1.28 -3.49 17.53
N ARG A 57 -0.63 -2.72 18.38
CA ARG A 57 -1.24 -1.55 19.02
C ARG A 57 -1.72 -0.51 18.01
N LYS A 58 -0.97 -0.30 16.92
CA LYS A 58 -1.32 0.67 15.88
C LYS A 58 -2.49 0.21 15.03
N MET A 59 -2.76 -1.10 15.00
CA MET A 59 -3.77 -1.68 14.11
C MET A 59 -5.09 -1.96 14.81
N LEU A 60 -5.22 -1.61 16.10
CA LEU A 60 -6.41 -1.96 16.90
C LEU A 60 -7.73 -1.45 16.34
N ASP A 61 -7.70 -0.31 15.64
CA ASP A 61 -8.93 0.30 15.09
C ASP A 61 -9.41 -0.37 13.80
N TYR A 62 -8.62 -1.29 13.24
CA TYR A 62 -9.00 -1.95 12.00
C TYR A 62 -9.61 -3.32 12.26
N PRO A 63 -10.80 -3.60 11.68
CA PRO A 63 -11.39 -4.94 11.79
C PRO A 63 -10.48 -6.02 11.24
N ASP A 64 -10.63 -7.24 11.73
CA ASP A 64 -9.79 -8.39 11.36
C ASP A 64 -9.88 -8.73 9.86
N ASP A 65 -11.01 -8.41 9.21
CA ASP A 65 -11.21 -8.69 7.79
C ASP A 65 -10.75 -7.57 6.86
N THR A 66 -10.08 -6.55 7.40
CA THR A 66 -9.56 -5.44 6.58
C THR A 66 -8.51 -5.98 5.60
N LEU A 67 -8.64 -5.55 4.34
CA LEU A 67 -7.61 -5.77 3.33
C LEU A 67 -6.72 -4.53 3.26
N PHE A 68 -5.42 -4.72 3.45
CA PHE A 68 -4.45 -3.65 3.27
C PHE A 68 -3.73 -3.80 1.94
N VAL A 69 -3.57 -2.69 1.24
CA VAL A 69 -2.69 -2.60 0.07
C VAL A 69 -1.52 -1.72 0.47
N VAL A 70 -0.31 -2.24 0.37
CA VAL A 70 0.91 -1.56 0.82
C VAL A 70 1.81 -1.25 -0.35
N TYR A 71 2.49 -0.08 -0.29
CA TYR A 71 3.46 0.27 -1.33
C TYR A 71 4.65 1.02 -0.74
N CYS A 72 5.77 0.91 -1.45
CA CYS A 72 7.00 1.62 -1.17
C CYS A 72 7.40 2.43 -2.40
N ALA A 73 8.69 2.73 -2.55
CA ALA A 73 9.17 3.54 -3.68
C ALA A 73 9.00 2.83 -5.02
N GLY A 74 9.42 1.58 -5.11
CA GLY A 74 9.35 0.84 -6.36
C GLY A 74 10.04 -0.51 -6.27
N PRO A 75 10.40 -1.09 -7.43
CA PRO A 75 10.94 -2.46 -7.47
C PRO A 75 12.24 -2.66 -6.69
N HIS A 76 12.97 -1.58 -6.44
CA HIS A 76 14.25 -1.63 -5.72
C HIS A 76 14.10 -1.48 -4.22
N CYS A 77 12.89 -1.37 -3.71
CA CYS A 77 12.61 -1.16 -2.29
C CYS A 77 11.84 -2.35 -1.74
N ASN A 78 12.30 -2.92 -0.64
CA ASN A 78 11.63 -4.05 0.00
C ASN A 78 10.74 -3.65 1.18
N GLY A 79 10.47 -2.35 1.34
CA GLY A 79 9.63 -1.85 2.44
C GLY A 79 8.22 -2.42 2.41
N ALA A 80 7.63 -2.54 1.20
CA ALA A 80 6.30 -3.10 1.06
C ALA A 80 6.28 -4.58 1.46
N ASN A 81 7.31 -5.35 1.11
CA ASN A 81 7.42 -6.74 1.52
C ASN A 81 7.52 -6.86 3.04
N LYS A 82 8.31 -5.99 3.68
CA LYS A 82 8.44 -5.98 5.14
C LYS A 82 7.12 -5.65 5.81
N ALA A 83 6.40 -4.66 5.28
CA ALA A 83 5.08 -4.28 5.79
C ALA A 83 4.08 -5.43 5.64
N ALA A 84 4.08 -6.10 4.49
CA ALA A 84 3.19 -7.22 4.24
C ALA A 84 3.43 -8.37 5.22
N VAL A 85 4.69 -8.68 5.52
CA VAL A 85 5.03 -9.71 6.50
C VAL A 85 4.46 -9.34 7.87
N ARG A 86 4.63 -8.09 8.31
CA ARG A 86 4.15 -7.64 9.62
C ARG A 86 2.62 -7.72 9.69
N LEU A 87 1.91 -7.25 8.66
CA LEU A 87 0.46 -7.30 8.62
C LEU A 87 -0.07 -8.72 8.60
N ALA A 88 0.56 -9.59 7.80
CA ALA A 88 0.16 -11.00 7.74
C ALA A 88 0.34 -11.69 9.07
N LYS A 89 1.43 -11.40 9.80
CA LYS A 89 1.66 -11.95 11.14
C LYS A 89 0.61 -11.50 12.15
N LEU A 90 0.03 -10.32 11.95
CA LEU A 90 -1.05 -9.81 12.79
C LEU A 90 -2.43 -10.35 12.38
N GLY A 91 -2.49 -11.16 11.32
CA GLY A 91 -3.73 -11.80 10.89
C GLY A 91 -4.50 -11.07 9.81
N TYR A 92 -3.96 -9.98 9.27
CA TYR A 92 -4.65 -9.21 8.23
C TYR A 92 -4.39 -9.75 6.84
N LYS A 93 -5.34 -9.52 5.94
CA LYS A 93 -5.15 -9.74 4.51
C LYS A 93 -4.35 -8.56 3.94
N VAL A 94 -3.39 -8.86 3.09
CA VAL A 94 -2.53 -7.82 2.53
C VAL A 94 -2.18 -8.13 1.08
N LYS A 95 -2.12 -7.08 0.27
CA LYS A 95 -1.58 -7.13 -1.09
C LYS A 95 -0.50 -6.08 -1.22
N GLU A 96 0.53 -6.38 -2.00
CA GLU A 96 1.55 -5.42 -2.35
C GLU A 96 1.17 -4.74 -3.66
N LEU A 97 1.24 -3.40 -3.69
CA LEU A 97 1.13 -2.63 -4.92
C LEU A 97 2.47 -2.68 -5.63
N ILE A 98 2.58 -3.57 -6.61
CA ILE A 98 3.82 -3.71 -7.37
C ILE A 98 4.10 -2.43 -8.16
N GLY A 99 5.36 -2.08 -8.29
CA GLY A 99 5.77 -0.83 -8.92
C GLY A 99 5.82 0.36 -7.98
N GLY A 100 5.01 0.40 -6.95
CA GLY A 100 5.02 1.45 -5.94
C GLY A 100 4.84 2.85 -6.51
N ILE A 101 5.45 3.85 -5.83
CA ILE A 101 5.33 5.25 -6.26
C ILE A 101 5.96 5.49 -7.64
N GLU A 102 7.05 4.78 -7.96
CA GLU A 102 7.69 4.94 -9.26
C GLU A 102 6.78 4.45 -10.38
N GLY A 103 6.14 3.30 -10.21
CA GLY A 103 5.17 2.79 -11.18
C GLY A 103 3.98 3.71 -11.35
N TRP A 104 3.50 4.29 -10.24
CA TRP A 104 2.40 5.26 -10.27
C TRP A 104 2.75 6.47 -11.12
N LYS A 105 3.96 7.02 -10.92
CA LYS A 105 4.46 8.16 -11.70
C LYS A 105 4.66 7.80 -13.17
N ASP A 106 5.18 6.60 -13.44
CA ASP A 106 5.42 6.14 -14.81
C ASP A 106 4.12 6.05 -15.61
N GLU A 107 3.01 5.72 -14.96
CA GLU A 107 1.70 5.71 -15.61
C GLU A 107 1.09 7.10 -15.78
N GLY A 108 1.74 8.14 -15.26
CA GLY A 108 1.27 9.52 -15.35
C GLY A 108 0.14 9.85 -14.38
N PHE A 109 -0.07 9.04 -13.35
CA PHE A 109 -1.11 9.28 -12.35
C PHE A 109 -0.68 10.36 -11.36
N ASP A 110 -1.63 11.15 -10.87
CA ASP A 110 -1.37 12.27 -9.97
C ASP A 110 -1.00 11.83 -8.56
N LEU A 111 -0.16 12.64 -7.92
CA LEU A 111 0.21 12.48 -6.52
C LEU A 111 -0.36 13.63 -5.69
N ILE A 112 -0.58 13.36 -4.41
CA ILE A 112 -0.92 14.36 -3.42
C ILE A 112 0.35 14.73 -2.66
N THR A 113 0.52 16.01 -2.31
CA THR A 113 1.64 16.49 -1.49
C THR A 113 1.12 16.88 -0.11
N GLY A 114 2.03 16.88 0.89
CA GLY A 114 1.70 17.25 2.26
C GLY A 114 1.39 16.03 3.12
N ILE A 115 0.92 16.28 4.35
CA ILE A 115 0.70 15.23 5.35
C ILE A 115 -0.77 14.82 5.48
N THR A 116 -1.62 15.33 4.60
CA THR A 116 -3.05 14.99 4.65
C THR A 116 -3.50 14.33 3.37
#